data_d8d22d81103ff8c19ac8f5a1b8b603d7
#
_entry.id   d8d22d81103ff8c19ac8f5a1b8b603d7
#
_cell.length_a   1.000
_cell.length_b   1.000
_cell.length_c   1.000
_cell.angle_alpha   90.00
_cell.angle_beta   90.00
_cell.angle_gamma   90.00
#
_symmetry.space_group_name_H-M   'P 1'
#
loop_
_entity.id
_entity.type
_entity.pdbx_description
1 polymer ?
#
loop_
_entity_poly.entity_id
_entity_poly.type
_entity_poly.pdbx_seq_one_letter_code
_entity_poly.pdbx_strand_id
1 'polypeptide(L)'
;MEIEISKSVFEIVKIEIESGFVGLCPMPGKFSSFDEDFLQLVKELPQVVVTCATQPEMMACSATRLPEKLYNLEIQWFHIDVEDFQVPDEFSEEKWNSLLPILKETIFGGGGVILNCVGGCGR
;
A
#
# COMPACT_ATOMS: atom_id res chain seq x y z
N MET A 1 -28.24 -3.84 -5.35
CA MET A 1 -27.65 -3.85 -5.05
C MET A 1 -26.72 -4.17 -4.32
N GLU A 2 -26.33 -4.47 -3.82
CA GLU A 2 -25.55 -4.92 -2.97
C GLU A 2 -24.20 -4.86 -3.28
N ILE A 3 -23.85 -4.23 -4.20
CA ILE A 3 -22.53 -4.08 -4.61
C ILE A 3 -21.67 -3.49 -3.57
N GLU A 4 -22.24 -2.66 -2.77
CA GLU A 4 -21.46 -2.01 -1.77
C GLU A 4 -20.83 -2.95 -0.81
N ILE A 5 -21.38 -4.12 -0.72
CA ILE A 5 -20.88 -5.06 0.22
C ILE A 5 -19.45 -5.43 -0.05
N SER A 6 -19.09 -5.52 -1.30
CA SER A 6 -17.74 -5.92 -1.64
C SER A 6 -16.72 -4.89 -1.21
N LYS A 7 -17.16 -3.69 -0.89
CA LYS A 7 -16.22 -2.68 -0.46
C LYS A 7 -15.71 -2.90 0.93
N SER A 8 -16.28 -3.84 1.66
CA SER A 8 -15.87 -4.09 3.03
C SER A 8 -14.91 -5.25 3.15
N VAL A 9 -14.21 -5.58 2.08
CA VAL A 9 -13.24 -6.64 2.12
C VAL A 9 -11.89 -6.14 1.64
N PHE A 10 -10.86 -6.86 2.04
CA PHE A 10 -9.52 -6.56 1.58
C PHE A 10 -9.39 -7.07 0.16
N GLU A 11 -9.06 -6.19 -0.75
CA GLU A 11 -8.95 -6.56 -2.15
C GLU A 11 -7.84 -5.76 -2.79
N ILE A 12 -7.02 -6.41 -3.60
CA ILE A 12 -5.92 -5.77 -4.28
C ILE A 12 -6.30 -5.57 -5.74
N VAL A 13 -6.39 -4.31 -6.15
CA VAL A 13 -6.65 -4.00 -7.55
C VAL A 13 -5.30 -3.86 -8.22
N LYS A 14 -5.05 -4.69 -9.22
CA LYS A 14 -3.75 -4.80 -9.83
C LYS A 14 -3.77 -4.28 -11.25
N ILE A 15 -2.83 -3.41 -11.57
CA ILE A 15 -2.71 -2.82 -12.90
C ILE A 15 -1.34 -3.23 -13.43
N GLU A 16 -1.33 -3.94 -14.54
CA GLU A 16 -0.07 -4.38 -15.12
C GLU A 16 0.49 -3.28 -16.03
N ILE A 17 1.76 -3.01 -15.88
CA ILE A 17 2.44 -1.98 -16.64
C ILE A 17 3.75 -2.57 -17.13
N GLU A 18 3.90 -2.71 -18.44
CA GLU A 18 5.08 -3.34 -19.00
C GLU A 18 5.21 -4.74 -18.40
N SER A 19 6.38 -5.04 -17.84
CA SER A 19 6.59 -6.36 -17.24
C SER A 19 6.34 -6.37 -15.74
N GLY A 20 5.96 -5.23 -15.16
CA GLY A 20 5.69 -5.14 -13.74
C GLY A 20 4.25 -4.81 -13.45
N PHE A 21 3.95 -4.40 -12.21
CA PHE A 21 2.58 -4.05 -11.87
C PHE A 21 2.54 -3.05 -10.72
N VAL A 22 1.38 -2.39 -10.62
CA VAL A 22 1.04 -1.55 -9.47
C VAL A 22 -0.22 -2.12 -8.88
N GLY A 23 -0.23 -2.37 -7.58
CA GLY A 23 -1.41 -2.83 -6.87
C GLY A 23 -1.89 -1.77 -5.91
N LEU A 24 -3.21 -1.66 -5.78
CA LEU A 24 -3.83 -0.72 -4.85
C LEU A 24 -4.70 -1.51 -3.91
N CYS A 25 -4.58 -1.26 -2.62
CA CYS A 25 -5.39 -2.00 -1.66
C CYS A 25 -5.58 -1.18 -0.38
N PRO A 26 -6.56 -1.57 0.44
CA PRO A 26 -6.70 -0.93 1.74
C PRO A 26 -5.57 -1.36 2.67
N MET A 27 -5.50 -0.70 3.81
CA MET A 27 -4.53 -1.09 4.83
C MET A 27 -4.87 -2.48 5.33
N PRO A 28 -3.89 -3.39 5.40
CA PRO A 28 -4.15 -4.69 6.01
C PRO A 28 -4.65 -4.51 7.44
N GLY A 29 -5.67 -5.23 7.78
CA GLY A 29 -6.27 -5.16 9.12
C GLY A 29 -7.44 -4.23 9.21
N LYS A 30 -7.75 -3.47 8.14
CA LYS A 30 -8.87 -2.54 8.23
C LYS A 30 -10.21 -3.27 8.20
N PHE A 31 -10.36 -4.23 7.33
CA PHE A 31 -11.64 -4.92 7.16
C PHE A 31 -11.63 -6.33 7.69
N SER A 32 -10.47 -6.91 7.88
CA SER A 32 -10.38 -8.26 8.40
C SER A 32 -9.06 -8.38 9.16
N SER A 33 -8.65 -9.60 9.44
CA SER A 33 -7.44 -9.82 10.22
C SER A 33 -6.21 -9.29 9.49
N PHE A 34 -5.34 -8.60 10.22
CA PHE A 34 -4.10 -8.12 9.63
C PHE A 34 -3.29 -9.27 9.04
N ASP A 35 -3.23 -10.39 9.77
CA ASP A 35 -2.41 -11.50 9.31
C ASP A 35 -2.93 -12.08 8.00
N GLU A 36 -4.25 -12.20 7.87
CA GLU A 36 -4.82 -12.70 6.64
C GLU A 36 -4.60 -11.75 5.49
N ASP A 37 -4.81 -10.46 5.74
CA ASP A 37 -4.62 -9.46 4.70
C ASP A 37 -3.17 -9.39 4.29
N PHE A 38 -2.26 -9.49 5.25
CA PHE A 38 -0.84 -9.45 4.95
C PHE A 38 -0.44 -10.62 4.06
N LEU A 39 -0.98 -11.79 4.32
CA LEU A 39 -0.69 -12.95 3.48
C LEU A 39 -1.15 -12.72 2.04
N GLN A 40 -2.32 -12.13 1.86
CA GLN A 40 -2.80 -11.84 0.52
C GLN A 40 -1.88 -10.85 -0.18
N LEU A 41 -1.40 -9.87 0.57
CA LEU A 41 -0.53 -8.86 0.00
C LEU A 41 0.78 -9.46 -0.48
N VAL A 42 1.41 -10.30 0.34
CA VAL A 42 2.71 -10.84 -0.04
C VAL A 42 2.60 -11.91 -1.10
N LYS A 43 1.42 -12.49 -1.29
CA LYS A 43 1.23 -13.45 -2.37
C LYS A 43 1.44 -12.83 -3.74
N GLU A 44 1.26 -11.52 -3.85
CA GLU A 44 1.48 -10.84 -5.11
C GLU A 44 2.96 -10.66 -5.41
N LEU A 45 3.81 -10.99 -4.46
CA LEU A 45 5.27 -10.90 -4.62
C LEU A 45 5.72 -9.49 -4.97
N PRO A 46 5.30 -8.48 -4.21
CA PRO A 46 5.76 -7.12 -4.50
C PRO A 46 7.20 -6.95 -4.07
N GLN A 47 7.90 -6.05 -4.72
CA GLN A 47 9.23 -5.67 -4.29
C GLN A 47 9.21 -4.42 -3.43
N VAL A 48 8.16 -3.62 -3.56
CA VAL A 48 8.04 -2.35 -2.83
C VAL A 48 6.61 -2.20 -2.36
N VAL A 49 6.44 -1.76 -1.11
CA VAL A 49 5.12 -1.42 -0.58
C VAL A 49 5.20 0.01 -0.07
N VAL A 50 4.25 0.84 -0.51
CA VAL A 50 4.16 2.22 -0.08
C VAL A 50 2.88 2.39 0.72
N THR A 51 3.00 2.87 1.94
CA THR A 51 1.86 3.07 2.81
C THR A 51 1.57 4.56 2.95
N CYS A 52 0.36 4.96 2.54
CA CYS A 52 -0.08 6.34 2.62
C CYS A 52 -1.09 6.46 3.74
N ALA A 53 -0.61 6.70 4.94
CA ALA A 53 -1.45 6.75 6.13
C ALA A 53 -0.66 7.35 7.27
N THR A 54 -1.38 7.84 8.27
CA THR A 54 -0.72 8.34 9.46
C THR A 54 -0.46 7.17 10.41
N GLN A 55 0.40 7.44 11.39
CA GLN A 55 0.69 6.43 12.39
C GLN A 55 -0.57 6.03 13.18
N PRO A 56 -1.41 6.98 13.63
CA PRO A 56 -2.64 6.56 14.31
C PRO A 56 -3.55 5.71 13.45
N GLU A 57 -3.59 5.98 12.13
CA GLU A 57 -4.39 5.15 11.25
C GLU A 57 -3.86 3.73 11.16
N MET A 58 -2.53 3.60 11.13
CA MET A 58 -1.94 2.27 11.13
C MET A 58 -2.26 1.54 12.43
N MET A 59 -2.21 2.25 13.55
CA MET A 59 -2.53 1.63 14.83
C MET A 59 -3.98 1.18 14.87
N ALA A 60 -4.88 1.97 14.31
CA ALA A 60 -6.30 1.62 14.31
C ALA A 60 -6.57 0.37 13.50
N CYS A 61 -5.73 0.06 12.55
CA CYS A 61 -5.87 -1.15 11.73
C CYS A 61 -5.04 -2.31 12.25
N SER A 62 -4.38 -2.14 13.38
CA SER A 62 -3.47 -3.14 13.94
C SER A 62 -2.34 -3.45 12.96
N ALA A 63 -1.89 -2.43 12.26
CA ALA A 63 -0.90 -2.60 11.20
C ALA A 63 0.47 -2.05 11.58
N THR A 64 0.72 -1.86 12.87
CA THR A 64 1.99 -1.26 13.28
C THR A 64 3.18 -2.17 13.00
N ARG A 65 2.95 -3.46 12.81
CA ARG A 65 4.04 -4.39 12.54
C ARG A 65 4.28 -4.57 11.05
N LEU A 66 3.56 -3.85 10.22
CA LEU A 66 3.70 -3.98 8.78
C LEU A 66 5.15 -3.75 8.31
N PRO A 67 5.82 -2.66 8.73
CA PRO A 67 7.18 -2.45 8.25
C PRO A 67 8.13 -3.57 8.64
N GLU A 68 8.00 -4.06 9.87
CA GLU A 68 8.88 -5.10 10.36
C GLU A 68 8.67 -6.39 9.58
N LYS A 69 7.42 -6.75 9.32
CA LYS A 69 7.13 -7.97 8.62
C LYS A 69 7.58 -7.90 7.16
N LEU A 70 7.45 -6.74 6.54
CA LEU A 70 7.94 -6.57 5.18
C LEU A 70 9.46 -6.62 5.13
N TYR A 71 10.11 -6.01 6.11
CA TYR A 71 11.56 -6.02 6.16
C TYR A 71 12.07 -7.46 6.25
N ASN A 72 11.41 -8.29 7.05
CA ASN A 72 11.83 -9.68 7.22
C ASN A 72 11.68 -10.48 5.93
N LEU A 73 10.85 -10.03 5.01
CA LEU A 73 10.69 -10.68 3.71
C LEU A 73 11.50 -10.00 2.63
N GLU A 74 12.33 -9.03 3.01
CA GLU A 74 13.18 -8.29 2.07
C GLU A 74 12.36 -7.48 1.06
N ILE A 75 11.21 -6.98 1.52
CA ILE A 75 10.38 -6.09 0.73
C ILE A 75 10.61 -4.68 1.23
N GLN A 76 10.92 -3.75 0.33
CA GLN A 76 11.16 -2.36 0.72
C GLN A 76 9.83 -1.70 1.10
N TRP A 77 9.88 -0.89 2.15
CA TRP A 77 8.69 -0.20 2.62
C TRP A 77 8.97 1.29 2.68
N PHE A 78 8.02 2.07 2.16
CA PHE A 78 8.10 3.52 2.21
C PHE A 78 6.81 4.03 2.82
N HIS A 79 6.93 5.11 3.58
CA HIS A 79 5.80 5.65 4.33
C HIS A 79 5.56 7.10 3.92
N ILE A 80 4.38 7.38 3.41
CA ILE A 80 3.96 8.75 3.11
C ILE A 80 2.91 9.09 4.16
N ASP A 81 3.26 9.98 5.08
CA ASP A 81 2.43 10.30 6.23
C ASP A 81 1.40 11.35 5.84
N VAL A 82 0.31 10.92 5.24
CA VAL A 82 -0.74 11.79 4.75
C VAL A 82 -2.08 11.29 5.28
N GLU A 83 -2.86 12.19 5.87
CA GLU A 83 -4.17 11.82 6.36
C GLU A 83 -5.15 11.60 5.23
N ASP A 84 -6.17 10.80 5.53
CA ASP A 84 -7.20 10.51 4.56
C ASP A 84 -7.90 11.81 4.15
N PHE A 85 -8.13 11.97 2.85
CA PHE A 85 -8.82 13.13 2.29
C PHE A 85 -8.11 14.46 2.50
N GLN A 86 -6.86 14.42 2.91
CA GLN A 86 -6.07 15.64 3.05
C GLN A 86 -5.33 15.93 1.76
N VAL A 87 -5.18 17.21 1.47
CA VAL A 87 -4.34 17.61 0.36
C VAL A 87 -2.89 17.46 0.82
N PRO A 88 -2.05 16.76 0.06
CA PRO A 88 -0.66 16.60 0.45
C PRO A 88 0.02 17.96 0.56
N ASP A 89 0.83 18.13 1.58
CA ASP A 89 1.57 19.36 1.74
C ASP A 89 2.89 19.27 0.97
N GLU A 90 3.65 20.31 1.05
CA GLU A 90 4.91 20.40 0.34
C GLU A 90 5.85 19.27 0.73
N PHE A 91 5.85 18.92 2.00
CA PHE A 91 6.72 17.87 2.51
C PHE A 91 6.35 16.51 1.91
N SER A 92 5.06 16.23 1.82
CA SER A 92 4.60 14.98 1.23
C SER A 92 4.92 14.92 -0.25
N GLU A 93 4.81 16.05 -0.94
CA GLU A 93 5.14 16.09 -2.36
C GLU A 93 6.61 15.77 -2.59
N GLU A 94 7.47 16.28 -1.73
CA GLU A 94 8.89 15.99 -1.86
C GLU A 94 9.16 14.51 -1.68
N LYS A 95 8.48 13.89 -0.72
CA LYS A 95 8.65 12.46 -0.51
C LYS A 95 8.22 11.68 -1.75
N TRP A 96 7.07 12.06 -2.33
CA TRP A 96 6.61 11.40 -3.54
C TRP A 96 7.60 11.56 -4.68
N ASN A 97 8.12 12.76 -4.85
CA ASN A 97 9.06 13.03 -5.93
C ASN A 97 10.35 12.22 -5.78
N SER A 98 10.78 12.01 -4.55
CA SER A 98 11.96 11.19 -4.31
C SER A 98 11.67 9.71 -4.55
N LEU A 99 10.44 9.30 -4.32
CA LEU A 99 10.06 7.91 -4.41
C LEU A 99 9.77 7.48 -5.84
N LEU A 100 9.22 8.37 -6.65
CA LEU A 100 8.76 8.01 -7.99
C LEU A 100 9.83 7.33 -8.84
N PRO A 101 11.09 7.80 -8.87
CA PRO A 101 12.10 7.09 -9.68
C PRO A 101 12.29 5.65 -9.22
N ILE A 102 12.22 5.41 -7.91
CA ILE A 102 12.38 4.06 -7.38
C ILE A 102 11.24 3.17 -7.86
N LEU A 103 10.01 3.71 -7.82
CA LEU A 103 8.85 2.94 -8.24
C LEU A 103 8.92 2.63 -9.73
N LYS A 104 9.30 3.62 -10.54
CA LYS A 104 9.41 3.41 -11.98
C LYS A 104 10.46 2.34 -12.30
N GLU A 105 11.60 2.43 -11.64
CA GLU A 105 12.67 1.48 -11.88
C GLU A 105 12.21 0.07 -11.50
N THR A 106 11.48 -0.06 -10.41
CA THR A 106 10.99 -1.35 -9.97
C THR A 106 10.03 -1.95 -11.00
N ILE A 107 9.08 -1.14 -11.45
CA ILE A 107 8.04 -1.62 -12.36
C ILE A 107 8.62 -1.98 -13.72
N PHE A 108 9.47 -1.12 -14.27
CA PHE A 108 10.03 -1.38 -15.58
C PHE A 108 11.06 -2.50 -15.56
N GLY A 109 11.56 -2.82 -14.36
CA GLY A 109 12.43 -3.99 -14.21
C GLY A 109 11.67 -5.28 -14.00
N GLY A 110 10.34 -5.25 -14.06
CA GLY A 110 9.54 -6.45 -13.92
C GLY A 110 9.01 -6.70 -12.53
N GLY A 111 9.19 -5.76 -11.61
CA GLY A 111 8.75 -5.95 -10.23
C GLY A 111 7.39 -5.35 -9.97
N GLY A 112 6.88 -5.59 -8.77
CA GLY A 112 5.59 -5.09 -8.36
C GLY A 112 5.70 -4.07 -7.25
N VAL A 113 4.82 -3.09 -7.28
CA VAL A 113 4.69 -2.07 -6.27
C VAL A 113 3.26 -2.10 -5.75
N ILE A 114 3.08 -2.14 -4.44
CA ILE A 114 1.74 -2.09 -3.87
C ILE A 114 1.62 -0.82 -3.04
N LEU A 115 0.57 -0.06 -3.32
CA LEU A 115 0.25 1.15 -2.58
C LEU A 115 -0.95 0.86 -1.71
N ASN A 116 -0.86 1.15 -0.42
CA ASN A 116 -2.02 1.00 0.42
C ASN A 116 -2.26 2.26 1.24
N CYS A 117 -3.51 2.45 1.62
CA CYS A 117 -3.92 3.54 2.46
C CYS A 117 -5.18 3.08 3.19
N VAL A 118 -5.65 3.90 4.12
CA VAL A 118 -6.79 3.46 4.90
C VAL A 118 -7.99 3.21 4.00
N GLY A 119 -8.24 4.10 3.03
CA GLY A 119 -9.39 3.93 2.16
C GLY A 119 -9.21 2.95 1.03
N GLY A 120 -7.96 2.63 0.70
CA GLY A 120 -7.71 1.67 -0.36
C GLY A 120 -7.70 2.26 -1.75
N CYS A 121 -7.85 3.56 -1.87
CA CYS A 121 -7.83 4.19 -3.17
C CYS A 121 -7.68 5.68 -2.99
N GLY A 122 -7.40 6.35 -4.07
CA GLY A 122 -7.55 7.78 -4.10
C GLY A 122 -6.45 8.61 -3.51
N ARG A 123 -5.40 8.03 -3.08
CA ARG A 123 -4.35 8.86 -2.56
C ARG A 123 -3.08 8.81 -3.28
#